data_2db14a15008e333b883abf334011365a
#
_entry.id   2db14a15008e333b883abf334011365a
#
_cell.length_a   1.000
_cell.length_b   1.000
_cell.length_c   1.000
_cell.angle_alpha   90.00
_cell.angle_beta   90.00
_cell.angle_gamma   90.00
#
_symmetry.space_group_name_H-M   'P 1'
#
loop_
_entity.id
_entity.type
_entity.pdbx_description
1 polymer ?
#
loop_
_entity_poly.entity_id
_entity_poly.type
_entity_poly.pdbx_seq_one_letter_code
_entity_poly.pdbx_strand_id
1 'polypeptide(L)' 'MKIIVKEEKNLIDYLVSNTDYTKTKIKSLLKYKNITVNGKVPLSHDYVLKKGQVVEISKEKKASKIGSI' A
#
# COMPACT_ATOMS: atom_id res chain seq x y z
N MET A 1 -1.26 -2.61 8.55
CA MET A 1 0.17 -2.35 8.67
C MET A 1 0.44 -0.90 8.35
N LYS A 2 1.27 -0.27 9.13
CA LYS A 2 1.56 1.15 8.98
C LYS A 2 3.07 1.36 8.86
N ILE A 3 3.48 2.16 7.89
CA ILE A 3 4.88 2.39 7.61
C ILE A 3 5.12 3.89 7.52
N ILE A 4 6.15 4.36 8.21
CA ILE A 4 6.55 5.77 8.13
C ILE A 4 7.64 5.88 7.09
N VAL A 5 7.43 6.75 6.10
CA VAL A 5 8.37 6.93 5.00
C VAL A 5 9.59 7.69 5.50
N LYS A 6 10.77 7.15 5.25
CA LYS A 6 12.02 7.75 5.73
C LYS A 6 12.81 8.41 4.62
N GLU A 7 12.43 8.21 3.38
CA GLU A 7 13.13 8.79 2.24
C GLU A 7 12.18 8.93 1.07
N GLU A 8 12.47 9.84 0.18
CA GLU A 8 11.65 10.01 -1.01
C GLU A 8 11.89 8.87 -1.98
N LYS A 9 10.82 8.17 -2.35
CA LYS A 9 10.92 7.02 -3.21
C LYS A 9 9.55 6.67 -3.78
N ASN A 10 9.54 6.00 -4.91
CA ASN A 10 8.30 5.54 -5.52
C ASN A 10 7.56 4.61 -4.55
N LEU A 11 6.24 4.76 -4.48
CA LEU A 11 5.41 3.98 -3.57
C LEU A 11 5.66 2.48 -3.71
N ILE A 12 5.61 1.97 -4.93
CA ILE A 12 5.78 0.55 -5.16
C ILE A 12 7.17 0.10 -4.74
N ASP A 13 8.19 0.83 -5.17
CA ASP A 13 9.57 0.47 -4.83
C ASP A 13 9.80 0.51 -3.33
N TYR A 14 9.25 1.53 -2.66
CA TYR A 14 9.43 1.65 -1.23
C TYR A 14 8.78 0.48 -0.49
N LEU A 15 7.58 0.11 -0.87
CA LEU A 15 6.88 -0.97 -0.22
C LEU A 15 7.51 -2.32 -0.51
N VAL A 16 7.98 -2.54 -1.74
CA VAL A 16 8.68 -3.78 -2.08
C VAL A 16 9.93 -3.93 -1.21
N SER A 17 10.65 -2.83 -0.98
CA SER A 17 11.88 -2.87 -0.18
C SER A 17 11.61 -3.02 1.31
N ASN A 18 10.47 -2.55 1.79
CA ASN A 18 10.19 -2.49 3.22
C ASN A 18 9.15 -3.49 3.69
N THR A 19 8.62 -4.30 2.78
CA THR A 19 7.65 -5.34 3.12
C THR A 19 7.99 -6.59 2.31
N ASP A 20 7.28 -7.66 2.58
CA ASP A 20 7.43 -8.89 1.82
C ASP A 20 6.54 -8.94 0.58
N TYR A 21 5.84 -7.87 0.31
CA TYR A 21 4.96 -7.83 -0.85
C TYR A 21 5.75 -7.70 -2.15
N THR A 22 5.24 -8.35 -3.19
CA THR A 22 5.80 -8.19 -4.54
C THR A 22 5.18 -6.96 -5.20
N LYS A 23 5.76 -6.54 -6.32
CA LYS A 23 5.19 -5.44 -7.09
C LYS A 23 3.76 -5.74 -7.50
N THR A 24 3.51 -6.96 -7.95
CA THR A 24 2.18 -7.37 -8.36
C THR A 24 1.18 -7.25 -7.21
N LYS A 25 1.60 -7.71 -6.03
CA LYS A 25 0.73 -7.64 -4.86
C LYS A 25 0.40 -6.19 -4.50
N ILE A 26 1.41 -5.34 -4.54
CA ILE A 26 1.22 -3.94 -4.20
C ILE A 26 0.29 -3.25 -5.21
N LYS A 27 0.46 -3.55 -6.49
CA LYS A 27 -0.44 -3.00 -7.50
C LYS A 27 -1.88 -3.43 -7.27
N SER A 28 -2.06 -4.69 -6.88
CA SER A 28 -3.38 -5.21 -6.55
C SER A 28 -3.98 -4.49 -5.35
N LEU A 29 -3.17 -4.27 -4.32
CA LEU A 29 -3.62 -3.55 -3.14
C LEU A 29 -4.04 -2.12 -3.48
N LEU A 30 -3.29 -1.47 -4.36
CA LEU A 30 -3.65 -0.14 -4.83
C LEU A 30 -4.97 -0.16 -5.60
N LYS A 31 -5.14 -1.16 -6.46
CA LYS A 31 -6.35 -1.30 -7.24
C LYS A 31 -7.59 -1.42 -6.35
N TYR A 32 -7.46 -2.14 -5.24
CA TYR A 32 -8.57 -2.35 -4.32
C TYR A 32 -8.61 -1.32 -3.20
N LYS A 33 -7.81 -0.26 -3.32
CA LYS A 33 -7.80 0.84 -2.36
C LYS A 33 -7.44 0.39 -0.95
N ASN A 34 -6.57 -0.60 -0.86
CA ASN A 34 -6.13 -1.12 0.43
C ASN A 34 -4.87 -0.43 0.94
N ILE A 35 -4.32 0.49 0.18
CA ILE A 35 -3.15 1.27 0.58
C ILE A 35 -3.54 2.74 0.64
N THR A 36 -3.19 3.38 1.76
CA THR A 36 -3.42 4.82 1.89
C THR A 36 -2.12 5.51 2.27
N VAL A 37 -1.99 6.76 1.86
CA VAL A 37 -0.87 7.61 2.21
C VAL A 37 -1.45 8.83 2.93
N ASN A 38 -1.09 9.00 4.20
CA ASN A 38 -1.64 10.07 5.03
C ASN A 38 -3.17 10.04 5.06
N GLY A 39 -3.75 8.83 5.01
CA GLY A 39 -5.19 8.66 5.05
C GLY A 39 -5.89 8.80 3.73
N LYS A 40 -5.15 8.98 2.64
CA LYS A 40 -5.73 9.14 1.31
C LYS A 40 -5.27 8.02 0.38
N VAL A 41 -6.18 7.56 -0.48
CA VAL A 41 -5.84 6.52 -1.45
C VAL A 41 -5.07 7.15 -2.60
N PRO A 42 -3.85 6.68 -2.90
CA PRO A 42 -3.12 7.19 -4.06
C PRO A 42 -3.84 6.80 -5.34
N LEU A 43 -3.84 7.72 -6.31
CA LEU A 43 -4.58 7.51 -7.55
C LEU A 43 -3.73 6.87 -8.64
N SER A 44 -2.44 6.72 -8.43
CA SER A 44 -1.52 6.29 -9.47
C SER A 44 -0.47 5.35 -8.90
N HIS A 45 -0.04 4.40 -9.72
CA HIS A 45 1.08 3.54 -9.36
C HIS A 45 2.39 4.31 -9.27
N ASP A 46 2.45 5.45 -9.92
CA ASP A 46 3.66 6.27 -9.94
C ASP A 46 3.73 7.26 -8.79
N TYR A 47 2.88 7.08 -7.81
CA TYR A 47 2.87 7.96 -6.64
C TYR A 47 4.23 7.92 -5.95
N VAL A 48 4.78 9.10 -5.67
CA VAL A 48 6.07 9.21 -5.01
C VAL A 48 5.83 9.52 -3.53
N LEU A 49 6.38 8.66 -2.67
CA LEU A 49 6.33 8.87 -1.24
C LEU A 49 7.42 9.86 -0.84
N LYS A 50 7.12 10.70 0.15
CA LYS A 50 8.07 11.66 0.66
C LYS A 50 8.34 11.39 2.13
N LYS A 51 9.50 11.83 2.58
CA LYS A 51 9.89 11.65 3.97
C LYS A 51 8.83 12.24 4.90
N GLY A 52 8.46 11.47 5.90
CA GLY A 52 7.49 11.89 6.89
C GLY A 52 6.07 11.48 6.61
N GLN A 53 5.79 10.95 5.42
CA GLN A 53 4.46 10.46 5.12
C GLN A 53 4.23 9.11 5.78
N VAL A 54 2.96 8.78 6.02
CA VAL A 54 2.56 7.52 6.64
C VAL A 54 1.79 6.71 5.62
N VAL A 55 2.30 5.52 5.34
CA VAL A 55 1.62 4.58 4.44
C VAL A 55 0.92 3.54 5.28
N GLU A 56 -0.36 3.36 5.03
CA GLU A 56 -1.13 2.37 5.75
C GLU A 56 -1.65 1.33 4.77
N ILE A 57 -1.44 0.05 5.11
CA ILE A 57 -1.88 -1.05 4.27
C ILE A 57 -2.92 -1.84 5.03
N SER A 58 -4.11 -1.92 4.47
CA SER A 58 -5.21 -2.67 5.06
C SER A 58 -5.10 -4.13 4.67
N LYS A 59 -5.48 -5.01 5.57
CA LYS A 59 -5.55 -6.42 5.24
C LYS A 59 -6.75 -6.68 4.35
N GLU A 60 -6.58 -7.56 3.39
CA GLU A 60 -7.70 -8.02 2.58
C GLU A 60 -8.59 -8.90 3.44
N LYS A 61 -9.79 -8.55 3.44
CA LYS A 61 -10.74 -9.37 4.17
C LYS A 61 -11.46 -10.31 3.26
N LYS A 62 -11.41 -10.39 2.77
CA LYS A 62 -11.97 -11.17 2.07
C LYS A 62 -12.59 -12.06 2.14
N ALA A 63 -12.41 -11.51 2.60
CA ALA A 63 -12.81 -12.04 2.53
C ALA A 63 -13.57 -12.39 2.72
N SER A 64 -13.63 -12.21 3.09
CA SER A 64 -14.11 -12.56 3.21
C SER A 64 -14.77 -13.12 3.00
N LYS A 65 -14.87 -13.30 3.15
CA LYS A 65 -15.27 -13.91 2.93
C LYS A 65 -16.00 -14.38 2.78
N ILE A 66 -16.23 -14.40 2.90
CA ILE A 66 -16.76 -14.88 2.76
C ILE A 66 -17.34 -15.39 2.66
N GLY A 67 -17.28 -15.29 2.74
CA GLY A 67 -17.68 -15.93 2.58
C GLY A 67 -18.27 -16.53 2.59
N SER A 68 -18.17 -16.81 2.83
CA SER A 68 -18.54 -17.47 2.80
C SER A 68 -19.32 -17.95 2.80
N ILE A 69 -19.65 -18.10 2.88
CA ILE A 69 -20.27 -18.62 2.87
C ILE A 69 -20.59 -18.93 2.77
#